data_c456b93e1e34e2bbf0cf1ebac9d6bc0c
#
_entry.id   c456b93e1e34e2bbf0cf1ebac9d6bc0c
#
_cell.length_a   1.000
_cell.length_b   1.000
_cell.length_c   1.000
_cell.angle_alpha   90.00
_cell.angle_beta   90.00
_cell.angle_gamma   90.00
#
_symmetry.space_group_name_H-M   'P 1'
#
loop_
_entity.id
_entity.type
_entity.pdbx_description
1 polymer ?
#
loop_
_entity_poly.entity_id
_entity_poly.type
_entity_poly.pdbx_seq_one_letter_code
_entity_poly.pdbx_strand_id
1 'polypeptide(L)'
;MKKRLVVISDLHCGHEYGLTPPDWWYNPQTEHAHIRKMAQFQRELWGFYTKAMDDLKPIYALVVNGDSIEGKGERSGSTELNKDARYEQIDMAAQCIQYANAKKVRIL
;
A
#
# COMPACT_ATOMS: atom_id res chain seq x y z
N MET A 1 16.40 -23.61 11.89
CA MET A 1 15.17 -22.91 11.47
C MET A 1 15.51 -21.82 10.48
N LYS A 2 14.82 -21.81 9.36
CA LYS A 2 15.06 -20.80 8.33
C LYS A 2 14.34 -19.50 8.68
N LYS A 3 15.02 -18.38 8.49
CA LYS A 3 14.46 -17.06 8.68
C LYS A 3 14.26 -16.41 7.31
N ARG A 4 13.06 -15.86 7.08
CA ARG A 4 12.76 -15.19 5.81
C ARG A 4 13.03 -13.70 5.92
N LEU A 5 13.75 -13.20 4.94
CA LEU A 5 13.92 -11.77 4.71
C LEU A 5 13.08 -11.40 3.49
N VAL A 6 12.19 -10.44 3.65
CA VAL A 6 11.35 -9.97 2.55
C VAL A 6 11.67 -8.50 2.30
N VAL A 7 11.84 -8.16 1.04
CA VAL A 7 12.07 -6.77 0.63
C VAL A 7 10.86 -6.31 -0.19
N ILE A 8 10.29 -5.19 0.21
CA ILE A 8 9.21 -4.54 -0.54
C ILE A 8 9.62 -3.13 -0.92
N SER A 9 9.06 -2.62 -2.00
CA SER A 9 9.31 -1.25 -2.45
C SER A 9 8.12 -0.75 -3.27
N ASP A 10 8.11 0.57 -3.51
CA ASP A 10 7.17 1.18 -4.45
C ASP A 10 5.70 0.99 -4.07
N LEU A 11 5.39 1.06 -2.77
CA LEU A 11 4.00 0.99 -2.30
C LEU A 11 3.17 2.17 -2.81
N HIS A 12 3.79 3.34 -2.91
CA HIS A 12 3.16 4.58 -3.40
C HIS A 12 1.80 4.85 -2.77
N CYS A 13 1.69 4.63 -1.46
CA CYS A 13 0.44 4.86 -0.73
C CYS A 13 -0.01 6.30 -0.92
N GLY A 14 -1.27 6.47 -1.31
CA GLY A 14 -1.84 7.77 -1.66
C GLY A 14 -2.02 7.99 -3.15
N HIS A 15 -1.28 7.28 -3.99
CA HIS A 15 -1.50 7.34 -5.43
C HIS A 15 -2.70 6.48 -5.83
N GLU A 16 -3.40 6.86 -6.92
CA GLU A 16 -4.56 6.12 -7.43
C GLU A 16 -4.27 4.64 -7.65
N TYR A 17 -3.07 4.33 -8.10
CA TYR A 17 -2.63 2.97 -8.38
C TYR A 17 -1.66 2.46 -7.34
N GLY A 18 -1.57 3.14 -6.18
CA GLY A 18 -0.76 2.70 -5.06
C GLY A 18 -1.49 1.66 -4.21
N LEU A 19 -0.72 0.99 -3.37
CA LEU A 19 -1.28 0.00 -2.44
C LEU A 19 -2.15 0.72 -1.41
N THR A 20 -3.42 0.32 -1.31
CA THR A 20 -4.42 1.01 -0.50
C THR A 20 -5.08 0.03 0.46
N PRO A 21 -4.87 0.18 1.78
CA PRO A 21 -5.56 -0.64 2.78
C PRO A 21 -7.06 -0.38 2.80
N PRO A 22 -7.85 -1.33 3.33
CA PRO A 22 -9.32 -1.27 3.24
C PRO A 22 -9.98 0.00 3.77
N ASP A 23 -9.41 0.62 4.81
CA ASP A 23 -10.00 1.82 5.41
C ASP A 23 -10.08 3.01 4.44
N TRP A 24 -9.33 2.97 3.36
CA TRP A 24 -9.29 4.05 2.35
C TRP A 24 -9.89 3.64 1.02
N TRP A 25 -10.55 2.48 0.93
CA TRP A 25 -11.16 2.03 -0.30
C TRP A 25 -12.34 2.89 -0.70
N TYR A 26 -12.46 3.14 -2.00
CA TYR A 26 -13.63 3.78 -2.56
C TYR A 26 -14.81 2.83 -2.62
N ASN A 27 -16.01 3.41 -2.65
CA ASN A 27 -17.24 2.66 -2.77
C ASN A 27 -17.40 2.11 -4.20
N PRO A 28 -17.51 0.79 -4.39
CA PRO A 28 -17.67 0.23 -5.73
C PRO A 28 -19.06 0.48 -6.34
N GLN A 29 -20.00 1.00 -5.53
CA GLN A 29 -21.37 1.30 -5.98
C GLN A 29 -21.54 2.74 -6.50
N THR A 30 -20.45 3.51 -6.56
CA THR A 30 -20.50 4.89 -7.02
C THR A 30 -20.94 4.99 -8.48
N GLU A 31 -21.59 6.12 -8.83
CA GLU A 31 -21.98 6.40 -10.21
C GLU A 31 -20.81 6.79 -11.11
N HIS A 32 -19.68 7.18 -10.52
CA HIS A 32 -18.51 7.65 -11.25
C HIS A 32 -17.71 6.46 -11.77
N ALA A 33 -17.67 6.27 -13.09
CA ALA A 33 -17.01 5.13 -13.72
C ALA A 33 -15.52 5.02 -13.36
N HIS A 34 -14.81 6.16 -13.33
CA HIS A 34 -13.40 6.19 -12.99
C HIS A 34 -13.18 5.69 -11.55
N ILE A 35 -14.02 6.14 -10.63
CA ILE A 35 -13.90 5.75 -9.22
C ILE A 35 -14.26 4.28 -9.02
N ARG A 36 -15.23 3.76 -9.78
CA ARG A 36 -15.54 2.33 -9.75
C ARG A 36 -14.34 1.48 -10.16
N LYS A 37 -13.62 1.90 -11.20
CA LYS A 37 -12.41 1.20 -11.64
C LYS A 37 -11.34 1.24 -10.57
N MET A 38 -11.16 2.39 -9.92
CA MET A 38 -10.20 2.51 -8.82
C MET A 38 -10.59 1.65 -7.64
N ALA A 39 -11.88 1.62 -7.29
CA ALA A 39 -12.36 0.79 -6.19
C ALA A 39 -12.05 -0.69 -6.43
N GLN A 40 -12.23 -1.15 -7.67
CA GLN A 40 -11.89 -2.52 -8.05
C GLN A 40 -10.38 -2.76 -7.98
N PHE A 41 -9.60 -1.85 -8.54
CA PHE A 41 -8.14 -1.96 -8.54
C PHE A 41 -7.58 -2.01 -7.12
N GLN A 42 -8.09 -1.15 -6.23
CA GLN A 42 -7.67 -1.13 -4.83
C GLN A 42 -7.82 -2.51 -4.18
N ARG A 43 -8.97 -3.15 -4.41
CA ARG A 43 -9.26 -4.46 -3.82
C ARG A 43 -8.39 -5.55 -4.41
N GLU A 44 -8.17 -5.52 -5.71
CA GLU A 44 -7.35 -6.52 -6.39
C GLU A 44 -5.89 -6.42 -5.95
N LEU A 45 -5.36 -5.20 -5.88
CA LEU A 45 -3.97 -4.99 -5.47
C LEU A 45 -3.76 -5.37 -4.01
N TRP A 46 -4.67 -4.96 -3.14
CA TRP A 46 -4.60 -5.33 -1.72
C TRP A 46 -4.68 -6.84 -1.54
N GLY A 47 -5.59 -7.50 -2.28
CA GLY A 47 -5.71 -8.95 -2.26
C GLY A 47 -4.42 -9.65 -2.70
N PHE A 48 -3.78 -9.14 -3.76
CA PHE A 48 -2.51 -9.66 -4.22
C PHE A 48 -1.41 -9.51 -3.14
N TYR A 49 -1.33 -8.33 -2.53
CA TYR A 49 -0.34 -8.04 -1.51
C TYR A 49 -0.52 -8.93 -0.28
N THR A 50 -1.74 -9.00 0.23
CA THR A 50 -2.02 -9.78 1.44
C THR A 50 -1.82 -11.27 1.21
N LYS A 51 -2.19 -11.78 0.05
CA LYS A 51 -1.94 -13.18 -0.29
C LYS A 51 -0.44 -13.47 -0.33
N ALA A 52 0.34 -12.58 -0.96
CA ALA A 52 1.79 -12.74 -1.02
C ALA A 52 2.40 -12.74 0.38
N MET A 53 1.96 -11.81 1.24
CA MET A 53 2.47 -11.74 2.61
C MET A 53 2.06 -12.98 3.41
N ASP A 54 0.83 -13.44 3.27
CA ASP A 54 0.35 -14.63 3.98
C ASP A 54 1.13 -15.87 3.57
N ASP A 55 1.45 -15.99 2.27
CA ASP A 55 2.25 -17.12 1.77
C ASP A 55 3.69 -17.08 2.29
N LEU A 56 4.21 -15.90 2.60
CA LEU A 56 5.59 -15.73 3.08
C LEU A 56 5.72 -15.80 4.59
N LYS A 57 4.63 -15.66 5.32
CA LYS A 57 4.67 -15.69 6.80
C LYS A 57 5.08 -17.06 7.30
N PRO A 58 5.81 -17.15 8.40
CA PRO A 58 6.27 -16.05 9.23
C PRO A 58 7.49 -15.34 8.62
N ILE A 59 7.49 -14.03 8.70
CA ILE A 59 8.56 -13.20 8.16
C ILE A 59 9.47 -12.74 9.31
N TYR A 60 10.75 -13.04 9.22
CA TYR A 60 11.68 -12.63 10.26
C TYR A 60 12.02 -11.15 10.14
N ALA A 61 12.34 -10.69 8.93
CA ALA A 61 12.70 -9.31 8.69
C ALA A 61 12.04 -8.79 7.40
N LEU A 62 11.49 -7.60 7.48
CA LEU A 62 10.93 -6.89 6.34
C LEU A 62 11.76 -5.63 6.11
N VAL A 63 12.28 -5.48 4.89
CA VAL A 63 12.97 -4.28 4.46
C VAL A 63 12.06 -3.51 3.52
N VAL A 64 11.79 -2.26 3.85
CA VAL A 64 10.98 -1.37 3.02
C VAL A 64 11.95 -0.44 2.29
N ASN A 65 12.10 -0.65 0.98
CA ASN A 65 13.12 0.01 0.18
C ASN A 65 12.52 1.13 -0.67
N GLY A 66 12.24 2.28 -0.03
CA GLY A 66 11.84 3.49 -0.73
C GLY A 66 10.39 3.50 -1.23
N ASP A 67 9.95 4.69 -1.58
CA ASP A 67 8.67 4.97 -2.23
C ASP A 67 7.44 4.37 -1.54
N SER A 68 7.45 4.41 -0.18
CA SER A 68 6.32 3.92 0.61
C SER A 68 5.10 4.83 0.49
N ILE A 69 5.31 6.12 0.33
CA ILE A 69 4.23 7.09 0.16
C ILE A 69 4.46 7.89 -1.13
N GLU A 70 3.37 8.40 -1.71
CA GLU A 70 3.45 9.19 -2.93
C GLU A 70 3.90 10.64 -2.67
N GLY A 71 3.64 11.15 -1.47
CA GLY A 71 3.92 12.54 -1.15
C GLY A 71 2.85 13.46 -1.76
N LYS A 72 3.27 14.60 -2.29
CA LYS A 72 2.35 15.57 -2.89
C LYS A 72 2.08 15.34 -4.37
N GLY A 73 2.77 14.37 -4.99
CA GLY A 73 2.57 14.08 -6.40
C GLY A 73 2.94 15.26 -7.29
N GLU A 74 4.08 15.89 -7.06
CA GLU A 74 4.49 17.12 -7.74
C GLU A 74 4.46 17.00 -9.26
N ARG A 75 4.83 15.84 -9.80
CA ARG A 75 4.87 15.61 -11.26
C ARG A 75 3.49 15.63 -11.90
N SER A 76 2.47 15.21 -11.15
CA SER A 76 1.10 15.14 -11.64
C SER A 76 0.25 16.30 -11.16
N GLY A 77 0.85 17.26 -10.42
CA GLY A 77 0.09 18.34 -9.80
C GLY A 77 -0.90 17.86 -8.76
N SER A 78 -0.62 16.72 -8.17
CA SER A 78 -1.46 16.06 -7.15
C SER A 78 -2.78 15.50 -7.71
N THR A 79 -2.94 15.44 -9.03
CA THR A 79 -4.21 14.99 -9.63
C THR A 79 -4.40 13.48 -9.56
N GLU A 80 -3.32 12.73 -9.35
CA GLU A 80 -3.36 11.26 -9.31
C GLU A 80 -3.40 10.72 -7.88
N LEU A 81 -3.58 11.58 -6.88
CA LEU A 81 -3.56 11.14 -5.49
C LEU A 81 -4.96 10.80 -4.99
N ASN A 82 -5.09 9.64 -4.32
CA ASN A 82 -6.28 9.30 -3.54
C ASN A 82 -6.34 10.14 -2.29
N LYS A 83 -5.19 10.29 -1.64
CA LYS A 83 -5.01 11.07 -0.42
C LYS A 83 -3.73 11.87 -0.56
N ASP A 84 -3.83 13.18 -0.51
CA ASP A 84 -2.69 14.08 -0.60
C ASP A 84 -2.13 14.47 0.77
N ALA A 85 -2.87 14.24 1.85
CA ALA A 85 -2.40 14.51 3.19
C ALA A 85 -1.35 13.47 3.60
N ARG A 86 -0.14 13.93 3.90
CA ARG A 86 0.97 13.02 4.20
C ARG A 86 0.71 12.12 5.39
N TYR A 87 0.03 12.62 6.42
CA TYR A 87 -0.24 11.80 7.59
C TYR A 87 -1.14 10.61 7.24
N GLU A 88 -2.11 10.77 6.32
CA GLU A 88 -2.92 9.66 5.86
C GLU A 88 -2.10 8.68 5.05
N GLN A 89 -1.21 9.17 4.19
CA GLN A 89 -0.33 8.31 3.41
C GLN A 89 0.60 7.49 4.31
N ILE A 90 1.09 8.11 5.37
CA ILE A 90 1.93 7.42 6.36
C ILE A 90 1.14 6.34 7.07
N ASP A 91 -0.12 6.62 7.46
CA ASP A 91 -0.99 5.62 8.09
C ASP A 91 -1.26 4.45 7.15
N MET A 92 -1.49 4.73 5.87
CA MET A 92 -1.66 3.68 4.87
C MET A 92 -0.42 2.79 4.77
N ALA A 93 0.75 3.40 4.67
CA ALA A 93 2.01 2.66 4.60
C ALA A 93 2.25 1.84 5.86
N ALA A 94 1.95 2.41 7.02
CA ALA A 94 2.09 1.71 8.30
C ALA A 94 1.20 0.47 8.34
N GLN A 95 -0.04 0.54 7.88
CA GLN A 95 -0.93 -0.62 7.84
C GLN A 95 -0.42 -1.69 6.88
N CYS A 96 0.11 -1.29 5.73
CA CYS A 96 0.71 -2.24 4.79
C CYS A 96 1.87 -2.99 5.43
N ILE A 97 2.75 -2.27 6.11
CA ILE A 97 3.91 -2.85 6.77
C ILE A 97 3.48 -3.76 7.92
N GLN A 98 2.52 -3.31 8.72
CA GLN A 98 2.01 -4.10 9.85
C GLN A 98 1.36 -5.40 9.40
N TYR A 99 0.75 -5.42 8.23
CA TYR A 99 0.12 -6.64 7.72
C TYR A 99 1.13 -7.78 7.57
N ALA A 100 2.36 -7.47 7.19
CA ALA A 100 3.41 -8.48 7.05
C ALA A 100 3.75 -9.15 8.38
N ASN A 101 3.46 -8.49 9.49
CA ASN A 101 3.70 -8.98 10.84
C ASN A 101 5.13 -9.52 11.04
N ALA A 102 6.10 -8.84 10.47
CA ALA A 102 7.50 -9.23 10.56
C ALA A 102 8.04 -9.00 11.96
N LYS A 103 8.93 -9.85 12.38
CA LYS A 103 9.57 -9.72 13.68
C LYS A 103 10.45 -8.46 13.75
N LYS A 104 11.10 -8.12 12.63
CA LYS A 104 11.93 -6.93 12.52
C LYS A 104 11.55 -6.16 11.24
N VAL A 105 11.57 -4.84 11.31
CA VAL A 105 11.29 -3.98 10.16
C VAL A 105 12.42 -2.97 10.02
N ARG A 106 12.90 -2.81 8.79
CA ARG A 106 13.89 -1.79 8.46
C ARG A 106 13.36 -0.97 7.31
N ILE A 107 13.26 0.33 7.50
CA ILE A 107 12.81 1.27 6.47
C ILE A 107 14.02 2.06 5.98
N LEU A 108 14.25 2.03 4.69
CA LEU A 108 15.36 2.73 4.05
C LEU A 108 14.91 4.04 3.44
#